data_a78e589324c5d5951d11570335847913
#
_entry.id   a78e589324c5d5951d11570335847913
#
_cell.length_a   1.000
_cell.length_b   1.000
_cell.length_c   1.000
_cell.angle_alpha   90.00
_cell.angle_beta   90.00
_cell.angle_gamma   90.00
#
_symmetry.space_group_name_H-M   'P 1'
#
loop_
_entity.id
_entity.type
_entity.pdbx_description
1 polymer ?
#
loop_
_entity_poly.entity_id
_entity_poly.type
_entity_poly.pdbx_seq_one_letter_code
_entity_poly.pdbx_strand_id
1 'polypeptide(L)'
;MFFISTFRKAARRALALTAIAFSFSLAAVDKEPPPQHYNYRGAGQQMKRIYYGDLQETLYCGCRYNDKKKVDYSTCNFRPRENPRRKSFKRAETVEWEHIVTAHNMGHFMPCWRDGGRKNCSANDTLFKILEGDLHNLYPAIGEINGDRSNFMYSQWTNNPEPMYGECETIVDFKLKKAQPRKEVRGLIARVHFYMEKTYGIKLSGQDRKLFEAWDKMYPVTEKECERDRRIFKVQGDHNPFVFEKCEDKP
;
A
#
# COMPACT_ATOMS: atom_id res chain seq x y z
N MET A 1 -36.94 67.02 -73.91
CA MET A 1 -36.60 66.75 -72.53
C MET A 1 -36.41 65.24 -72.41
N PHE A 2 -35.18 64.77 -72.53
CA PHE A 2 -34.86 63.36 -72.62
C PHE A 2 -34.01 62.99 -71.41
N PHE A 3 -34.46 61.99 -70.65
CA PHE A 3 -33.65 61.38 -69.61
C PHE A 3 -33.15 60.00 -70.06
N ILE A 4 -31.84 59.88 -70.16
CA ILE A 4 -31.17 58.62 -70.51
C ILE A 4 -30.82 57.89 -69.23
N SER A 5 -31.38 56.70 -69.10
CA SER A 5 -31.08 55.76 -67.97
C SER A 5 -29.90 54.88 -68.35
N THR A 6 -28.81 54.96 -67.60
CA THR A 6 -27.63 54.07 -67.71
C THR A 6 -27.69 52.90 -66.77
N PHE A 7 -27.84 51.70 -67.34
CA PHE A 7 -27.72 50.45 -66.60
C PHE A 7 -26.27 50.11 -66.21
N ARG A 8 -25.98 50.10 -64.95
CA ARG A 8 -24.72 49.51 -64.44
C ARG A 8 -24.95 48.05 -64.07
N LYS A 9 -24.22 47.15 -64.78
CA LYS A 9 -24.11 45.71 -64.42
C LYS A 9 -23.17 45.55 -63.23
N ALA A 10 -23.71 45.06 -62.09
CA ALA A 10 -22.94 44.65 -60.94
C ALA A 10 -22.51 43.21 -61.12
N ALA A 11 -21.17 42.99 -61.22
CA ALA A 11 -20.59 41.66 -61.20
C ALA A 11 -20.56 41.09 -59.74
N ARG A 12 -21.32 40.04 -59.49
CA ARG A 12 -21.24 39.31 -58.23
C ARG A 12 -20.03 38.37 -58.25
N ARG A 13 -19.04 38.68 -57.47
CA ARG A 13 -17.97 37.75 -57.15
C ARG A 13 -18.45 36.80 -56.04
N ALA A 14 -18.57 35.53 -56.37
CA ALA A 14 -18.83 34.48 -55.38
C ALA A 14 -17.53 34.16 -54.64
N LEU A 15 -17.47 34.47 -53.35
CA LEU A 15 -16.40 33.99 -52.46
C LEU A 15 -16.76 32.55 -52.05
N ALA A 16 -15.96 31.61 -52.54
CA ALA A 16 -16.01 30.21 -52.03
C ALA A 16 -15.29 30.15 -50.68
N LEU A 17 -16.02 30.01 -49.59
CA LEU A 17 -15.51 29.71 -48.27
C LEU A 17 -15.24 28.19 -48.21
N THR A 18 -13.97 27.81 -48.31
CA THR A 18 -13.50 26.46 -47.99
C THR A 18 -13.50 26.29 -46.48
N ALA A 19 -14.49 25.61 -45.92
CA ALA A 19 -14.53 25.20 -44.54
C ALA A 19 -13.53 24.04 -44.35
N ILE A 20 -12.39 24.33 -43.72
CA ILE A 20 -11.47 23.29 -43.25
C ILE A 20 -12.09 22.68 -41.99
N ALA A 21 -12.68 21.49 -42.12
CA ALA A 21 -13.15 20.69 -40.99
C ALA A 21 -11.93 20.12 -40.24
N PHE A 22 -11.57 20.72 -39.12
CA PHE A 22 -10.65 20.12 -38.15
C PHE A 22 -11.38 19.01 -37.47
N SER A 23 -11.15 17.77 -37.90
CA SER A 23 -11.55 16.56 -37.17
C SER A 23 -10.70 16.45 -35.90
N PHE A 24 -11.19 16.93 -34.77
CA PHE A 24 -10.67 16.56 -33.46
C PHE A 24 -10.97 15.09 -33.23
N SER A 25 -9.99 14.23 -33.45
CA SER A 25 -10.01 12.85 -32.95
C SER A 25 -9.92 12.94 -31.43
N LEU A 26 -11.06 12.81 -30.74
CA LEU A 26 -11.05 12.50 -29.30
C LEU A 26 -10.42 11.12 -29.18
N ALA A 27 -9.11 11.06 -28.86
CA ALA A 27 -8.52 9.87 -28.33
C ALA A 27 -9.34 9.52 -27.08
N ALA A 28 -10.02 8.37 -27.09
CA ALA A 28 -10.63 7.82 -25.91
C ALA A 28 -9.47 7.66 -24.90
N VAL A 29 -9.51 8.47 -23.84
CA VAL A 29 -8.68 8.21 -22.67
C VAL A 29 -9.23 6.91 -22.11
N ASP A 30 -8.51 5.81 -22.32
CA ASP A 30 -8.82 4.54 -21.68
C ASP A 30 -8.83 4.80 -20.18
N LYS A 31 -10.03 4.93 -19.61
CA LYS A 31 -10.19 5.03 -18.16
C LYS A 31 -9.73 3.69 -17.61
N GLU A 32 -8.66 3.73 -16.80
CA GLU A 32 -8.26 2.57 -16.03
C GLU A 32 -9.48 1.97 -15.31
N PRO A 33 -9.63 0.65 -15.32
CA PRO A 33 -10.72 0.01 -14.62
C PRO A 33 -10.66 0.38 -13.13
N PRO A 34 -11.80 0.51 -12.44
CA PRO A 34 -11.81 0.83 -11.02
C PRO A 34 -11.07 -0.26 -10.23
N PRO A 35 -10.39 0.11 -9.12
CA PRO A 35 -9.65 -0.84 -8.30
C PRO A 35 -10.52 -2.01 -7.84
N GLN A 36 -9.96 -3.22 -7.86
CA GLN A 36 -10.61 -4.40 -7.33
C GLN A 36 -10.46 -4.45 -5.81
N HIS A 37 -11.58 -4.58 -5.11
CA HIS A 37 -11.59 -4.68 -3.67
C HIS A 37 -11.75 -6.13 -3.21
N TYR A 38 -10.95 -6.52 -2.24
CA TYR A 38 -10.97 -7.83 -1.61
C TYR A 38 -11.36 -7.70 -0.14
N ASN A 39 -11.96 -8.72 0.43
CA ASN A 39 -11.92 -8.90 1.86
C ASN A 39 -10.57 -9.54 2.25
N TYR A 40 -10.22 -9.57 3.53
CA TYR A 40 -8.94 -10.10 4.01
C TYR A 40 -8.61 -11.53 3.51
N ARG A 41 -9.62 -12.40 3.45
CA ARG A 41 -9.45 -13.78 2.94
C ARG A 41 -9.13 -13.78 1.44
N GLY A 42 -9.86 -13.02 0.66
CA GLY A 42 -9.63 -12.86 -0.79
C GLY A 42 -8.27 -12.24 -1.07
N ALA A 43 -7.92 -11.18 -0.33
CA ALA A 43 -6.61 -10.55 -0.42
C ALA A 43 -5.48 -11.57 -0.14
N GLY A 44 -5.61 -12.38 0.91
CA GLY A 44 -4.65 -13.43 1.25
C GLY A 44 -4.41 -14.45 0.12
N GLN A 45 -5.41 -14.70 -0.72
CA GLN A 45 -5.26 -15.55 -1.91
C GLN A 45 -4.46 -14.85 -3.01
N GLN A 46 -4.63 -13.52 -3.16
CA GLN A 46 -3.90 -12.73 -4.15
C GLN A 46 -2.43 -12.51 -3.80
N MET A 47 -2.06 -12.56 -2.52
CA MET A 47 -0.70 -12.32 -2.05
C MET A 47 0.36 -13.23 -2.70
N LYS A 48 -0.01 -14.44 -3.12
CA LYS A 48 0.89 -15.34 -3.86
C LYS A 48 1.22 -14.83 -5.26
N ARG A 49 0.37 -13.99 -5.84
CA ARG A 49 0.60 -13.35 -7.15
C ARG A 49 1.51 -12.14 -7.06
N ILE A 50 1.73 -11.65 -5.86
CA ILE A 50 2.57 -10.50 -5.55
C ILE A 50 3.92 -10.96 -5.00
N TYR A 51 3.88 -11.81 -3.96
CA TYR A 51 5.06 -12.27 -3.25
C TYR A 51 5.56 -13.62 -3.76
N TYR A 52 6.32 -13.56 -4.84
CA TYR A 52 7.08 -14.70 -5.40
C TYR A 52 8.50 -14.25 -5.79
N GLY A 53 9.42 -15.20 -5.93
CA GLY A 53 10.80 -14.90 -6.29
C GLY A 53 11.48 -13.98 -5.26
N ASP A 54 12.03 -12.86 -5.71
CA ASP A 54 12.79 -11.95 -4.86
C ASP A 54 11.96 -11.20 -3.83
N LEU A 55 10.63 -11.13 -3.99
CA LEU A 55 9.73 -10.54 -3.01
C LEU A 55 9.31 -11.52 -1.89
N GLN A 56 9.69 -12.81 -1.94
CA GLN A 56 9.42 -13.75 -0.85
C GLN A 56 10.34 -13.52 0.34
N GLU A 57 10.19 -12.37 0.99
CA GLU A 57 10.97 -11.92 2.14
C GLU A 57 10.04 -11.34 3.20
N THR A 58 10.29 -11.68 4.48
CA THR A 58 9.46 -11.19 5.59
C THR A 58 9.81 -9.76 5.98
N LEU A 59 8.78 -8.94 6.25
CA LEU A 59 8.89 -7.52 6.54
C LEU A 59 9.91 -7.23 7.66
N TYR A 60 9.70 -7.83 8.81
CA TYR A 60 10.38 -7.42 10.04
C TYR A 60 11.82 -7.92 10.18
N CYS A 61 12.16 -9.08 9.62
CA CYS A 61 13.50 -9.66 9.76
C CYS A 61 14.19 -9.99 8.43
N GLY A 62 13.53 -9.82 7.29
CA GLY A 62 14.15 -10.11 6.00
C GLY A 62 14.35 -11.60 5.71
N CYS A 63 13.69 -12.49 6.44
CA CYS A 63 13.82 -13.92 6.22
C CYS A 63 13.08 -14.36 4.93
N ARG A 64 13.73 -15.20 4.13
CA ARG A 64 13.09 -15.87 3.01
C ARG A 64 12.07 -16.88 3.52
N TYR A 65 11.10 -17.23 2.68
CA TYR A 65 10.12 -18.26 2.97
C TYR A 65 9.68 -18.96 1.69
N ASN A 66 9.15 -20.18 1.81
CA ASN A 66 8.70 -20.96 0.67
C ASN A 66 7.19 -20.79 0.38
N ASP A 67 6.69 -21.39 -0.71
CA ASP A 67 5.28 -21.32 -1.13
C ASP A 67 4.29 -21.88 -0.11
N LYS A 68 4.76 -22.74 0.81
CA LYS A 68 3.98 -23.22 1.95
C LYS A 68 3.99 -22.24 3.12
N LYS A 69 4.57 -21.05 2.94
CA LYS A 69 4.75 -20.00 3.94
C LYS A 69 5.62 -20.43 5.14
N LYS A 70 6.50 -21.39 4.95
CA LYS A 70 7.48 -21.79 5.97
C LYS A 70 8.69 -20.88 5.88
N VAL A 71 9.05 -20.27 7.02
CA VAL A 71 10.19 -19.37 7.16
C VAL A 71 11.49 -20.16 7.10
N ASP A 72 12.46 -19.63 6.36
CA ASP A 72 13.82 -20.15 6.30
C ASP A 72 14.75 -19.28 7.17
N TYR A 73 15.05 -19.75 8.37
CA TYR A 73 15.90 -19.05 9.33
C TYR A 73 17.35 -18.94 8.89
N SER A 74 17.81 -19.80 7.97
CA SER A 74 19.19 -19.76 7.48
C SER A 74 19.47 -18.51 6.61
N THR A 75 18.42 -17.84 6.13
CA THR A 75 18.51 -16.67 5.27
C THR A 75 18.47 -15.33 6.01
N CYS A 76 18.31 -15.37 7.31
CA CYS A 76 18.24 -14.20 8.18
C CYS A 76 18.73 -14.54 9.58
N ASN A 77 18.88 -13.52 10.41
CA ASN A 77 19.39 -13.66 11.78
C ASN A 77 18.26 -13.73 12.82
N PHE A 78 17.07 -14.17 12.42
CA PHE A 78 15.92 -14.35 13.31
C PHE A 78 16.10 -15.60 14.19
N ARG A 79 15.80 -15.45 15.48
CA ARG A 79 15.57 -16.55 16.42
C ARG A 79 14.25 -16.31 17.16
N PRO A 80 13.41 -17.34 17.30
CA PRO A 80 12.20 -17.23 18.11
C PRO A 80 12.55 -16.81 19.54
N ARG A 81 11.66 -16.03 20.16
CA ARG A 81 11.85 -15.71 21.59
C ARG A 81 11.72 -17.00 22.42
N GLU A 82 12.64 -17.18 23.32
CA GLU A 82 12.65 -18.34 24.20
C GLU A 82 11.43 -18.37 25.14
N ASN A 83 10.38 -19.01 24.70
CA ASN A 83 9.29 -19.44 25.58
C ASN A 83 8.60 -20.68 25.00
N PRO A 84 9.07 -21.89 25.30
CA PRO A 84 8.56 -23.15 24.75
C PRO A 84 7.10 -23.45 25.13
N ARG A 85 6.52 -22.74 26.11
CA ARG A 85 5.12 -22.93 26.53
C ARG A 85 4.13 -22.10 25.70
N ARG A 86 4.59 -21.19 24.83
CA ARG A 86 3.68 -20.36 24.03
C ARG A 86 3.28 -21.07 22.74
N LYS A 87 1.99 -21.00 22.40
CA LYS A 87 1.45 -21.32 21.06
C LYS A 87 2.14 -20.50 19.96
N SER A 88 2.86 -19.43 20.32
CA SER A 88 3.66 -18.57 19.45
C SER A 88 4.80 -19.30 18.76
N PHE A 89 5.34 -20.40 19.30
CA PHE A 89 6.44 -21.12 18.66
C PHE A 89 6.08 -21.65 17.27
N LYS A 90 4.85 -22.15 17.08
CA LYS A 90 4.36 -22.55 15.75
C LYS A 90 4.19 -21.36 14.82
N ARG A 91 3.87 -20.18 15.35
CA ARG A 91 3.78 -18.95 14.56
C ARG A 91 5.14 -18.43 14.10
N ALA A 92 6.21 -18.69 14.83
CA ALA A 92 7.56 -18.32 14.42
C ALA A 92 7.97 -19.02 13.11
N GLU A 93 7.50 -20.23 12.87
CA GLU A 93 7.85 -21.02 11.68
C GLU A 93 7.08 -20.61 10.41
N THR A 94 6.03 -19.79 10.53
CA THR A 94 5.11 -19.52 9.44
C THR A 94 4.95 -18.03 9.16
N VAL A 95 4.73 -17.71 7.88
CA VAL A 95 4.38 -16.37 7.43
C VAL A 95 2.88 -16.14 7.60
N GLU A 96 2.54 -15.00 8.19
CA GLU A 96 1.21 -14.42 8.22
C GLU A 96 1.18 -13.14 7.39
N TRP A 97 -0.02 -12.75 6.91
CA TRP A 97 -0.21 -11.48 6.24
C TRP A 97 -0.42 -10.39 7.28
N GLU A 98 0.58 -9.56 7.42
CA GLU A 98 0.61 -8.43 8.36
C GLU A 98 -0.08 -7.21 7.75
N HIS A 99 -0.94 -6.56 8.54
CA HIS A 99 -1.42 -5.23 8.26
C HIS A 99 -0.46 -4.18 8.81
N ILE A 100 0.23 -3.44 7.96
CA ILE A 100 1.10 -2.34 8.41
C ILE A 100 0.29 -1.30 9.19
N VAL A 101 -0.80 -0.80 8.62
CA VAL A 101 -1.83 -0.06 9.34
C VAL A 101 -2.82 -1.07 9.90
N THR A 102 -2.80 -1.30 11.21
CA THR A 102 -3.51 -2.42 11.83
C THR A 102 -5.02 -2.35 11.66
N ALA A 103 -5.67 -3.52 11.71
CA ALA A 103 -7.13 -3.60 11.71
C ALA A 103 -7.77 -2.74 12.82
N HIS A 104 -7.14 -2.66 14.00
CA HIS A 104 -7.57 -1.76 15.08
C HIS A 104 -7.52 -0.30 14.64
N ASN A 105 -6.40 0.15 14.07
CA ASN A 105 -6.24 1.55 13.68
C ASN A 105 -7.18 1.94 12.53
N MET A 106 -7.53 1.00 11.66
CA MET A 106 -8.50 1.21 10.60
C MET A 106 -9.95 1.29 11.12
N GLY A 107 -10.30 0.49 12.14
CA GLY A 107 -11.69 0.22 12.47
C GLY A 107 -12.18 0.63 13.86
N HIS A 108 -11.31 0.87 14.85
CA HIS A 108 -11.75 1.04 16.25
C HIS A 108 -12.73 2.20 16.48
N PHE A 109 -12.77 3.18 15.60
CA PHE A 109 -13.72 4.30 15.64
C PHE A 109 -15.01 4.04 14.86
N MET A 110 -15.09 2.94 14.10
CA MET A 110 -16.27 2.60 13.30
C MET A 110 -17.40 2.05 14.19
N PRO A 111 -18.68 2.30 13.85
CA PRO A 111 -19.81 1.75 14.60
C PRO A 111 -19.75 0.23 14.74
N CYS A 112 -19.44 -0.49 13.65
CA CYS A 112 -19.33 -1.94 13.64
C CYS A 112 -18.30 -2.48 14.65
N TRP A 113 -17.25 -1.70 14.97
CA TRP A 113 -16.24 -2.11 15.94
C TRP A 113 -16.76 -2.06 17.37
N ARG A 114 -17.57 -1.05 17.70
CA ARG A 114 -18.21 -0.95 19.01
C ARG A 114 -19.18 -2.09 19.28
N ASP A 115 -19.83 -2.60 18.22
CA ASP A 115 -20.85 -3.64 18.31
C ASP A 115 -20.29 -5.08 18.26
N GLY A 116 -18.97 -5.29 18.28
CA GLY A 116 -18.39 -6.64 18.27
C GLY A 116 -16.97 -6.72 17.69
N GLY A 117 -16.26 -5.58 17.64
CA GLY A 117 -14.86 -5.51 17.26
C GLY A 117 -14.59 -5.90 15.80
N ARG A 118 -13.35 -6.30 15.52
CA ARG A 118 -12.92 -6.68 14.17
C ARG A 118 -13.84 -7.73 13.55
N LYS A 119 -14.24 -8.73 14.32
CA LYS A 119 -15.08 -9.83 13.80
C LYS A 119 -16.40 -9.32 13.22
N ASN A 120 -17.06 -8.40 13.93
CA ASN A 120 -18.30 -7.81 13.46
C ASN A 120 -18.08 -6.93 12.23
N CYS A 121 -17.04 -6.07 12.22
CA CYS A 121 -16.73 -5.25 11.05
C CYS A 121 -16.42 -6.09 9.82
N SER A 122 -15.55 -7.10 9.93
CA SER A 122 -15.22 -8.00 8.81
C SER A 122 -16.44 -8.77 8.26
N ALA A 123 -17.44 -9.04 9.10
CA ALA A 123 -18.66 -9.72 8.66
C ALA A 123 -19.67 -8.77 8.02
N ASN A 124 -19.85 -7.56 8.55
CA ASN A 124 -21.03 -6.75 8.32
C ASN A 124 -20.74 -5.36 7.71
N ASP A 125 -19.51 -4.87 7.71
CA ASP A 125 -19.17 -3.54 7.20
C ASP A 125 -18.39 -3.63 5.89
N THR A 126 -18.94 -3.06 4.83
CA THR A 126 -18.34 -3.11 3.49
C THR A 126 -17.05 -2.30 3.41
N LEU A 127 -17.01 -1.11 4.02
CA LEU A 127 -15.81 -0.28 4.02
C LEU A 127 -14.67 -0.97 4.78
N PHE A 128 -14.96 -1.54 5.94
CA PHE A 128 -13.95 -2.26 6.70
C PHE A 128 -13.39 -3.48 5.95
N LYS A 129 -14.25 -4.22 5.22
CA LYS A 129 -13.79 -5.32 4.35
C LYS A 129 -12.81 -4.86 3.29
N ILE A 130 -13.06 -3.70 2.68
CA ILE A 130 -12.16 -3.08 1.70
C ILE A 130 -10.83 -2.70 2.38
N LEU A 131 -10.89 -1.99 3.50
CA LEU A 131 -9.72 -1.56 4.26
C LEU A 131 -8.80 -2.72 4.67
N GLU A 132 -9.38 -3.81 5.21
CA GLU A 132 -8.59 -4.95 5.66
C GLU A 132 -8.11 -5.86 4.52
N GLY A 133 -8.66 -5.69 3.32
CA GLY A 133 -8.30 -6.45 2.12
C GLY A 133 -7.37 -5.71 1.17
N ASP A 134 -6.99 -4.47 1.46
CA ASP A 134 -6.13 -3.68 0.60
C ASP A 134 -4.71 -4.26 0.52
N LEU A 135 -4.29 -4.61 -0.71
CA LEU A 135 -3.01 -5.29 -0.94
C LEU A 135 -1.79 -4.40 -0.65
N HIS A 136 -1.94 -3.06 -0.76
CA HIS A 136 -0.87 -2.13 -0.40
C HIS A 136 -0.56 -2.15 1.10
N ASN A 137 -1.53 -2.48 1.93
CA ASN A 137 -1.39 -2.55 3.39
C ASN A 137 -0.94 -3.93 3.90
N LEU A 138 -0.89 -4.97 3.04
CA LEU A 138 -0.58 -6.35 3.44
C LEU A 138 0.86 -6.74 3.10
N TYR A 139 1.58 -7.31 4.09
CA TYR A 139 2.96 -7.76 3.92
C TYR A 139 3.18 -9.13 4.57
N PRO A 140 4.11 -9.95 4.02
CA PRO A 140 4.52 -11.18 4.69
C PRO A 140 5.31 -10.86 5.95
N ALA A 141 4.93 -11.42 7.08
CA ALA A 141 5.66 -11.29 8.35
C ALA A 141 5.74 -12.62 9.06
N ILE A 142 6.80 -12.82 9.86
CA ILE A 142 6.87 -13.97 10.76
C ILE A 142 5.74 -13.87 11.77
N GLY A 143 4.93 -14.91 11.88
CA GLY A 143 3.71 -14.86 12.68
C GLY A 143 3.94 -14.59 14.18
N GLU A 144 5.11 -14.94 14.74
CA GLU A 144 5.47 -14.55 16.11
C GLU A 144 5.55 -13.03 16.24
N ILE A 145 6.33 -12.36 15.37
CA ILE A 145 6.50 -10.91 15.41
C ILE A 145 5.20 -10.19 15.08
N ASN A 146 4.43 -10.69 14.11
CA ASN A 146 3.10 -10.17 13.81
C ASN A 146 2.21 -10.20 15.06
N GLY A 147 2.19 -11.31 15.79
CA GLY A 147 1.43 -11.43 17.03
C GLY A 147 1.93 -10.52 18.15
N ASP A 148 3.24 -10.41 18.31
CA ASP A 148 3.86 -9.57 19.34
C ASP A 148 3.65 -8.07 19.05
N ARG A 149 3.79 -7.66 17.77
CA ARG A 149 3.52 -6.29 17.34
C ARG A 149 2.05 -5.92 17.55
N SER A 150 1.12 -6.86 17.40
CA SER A 150 -0.30 -6.62 17.68
C SER A 150 -0.84 -5.35 16.98
N ASN A 151 -1.44 -4.42 17.71
CA ASN A 151 -1.88 -3.11 17.21
C ASN A 151 -0.95 -1.96 17.61
N PHE A 152 0.28 -2.26 18.01
CA PHE A 152 1.22 -1.24 18.45
C PHE A 152 1.65 -0.34 17.29
N MET A 153 1.73 0.95 17.56
CA MET A 153 2.24 1.93 16.61
C MET A 153 3.76 1.83 16.50
N TYR A 154 4.29 2.25 15.37
CA TYR A 154 5.72 2.27 15.15
C TYR A 154 6.41 3.40 15.93
N SER A 155 7.67 3.18 16.23
CA SER A 155 8.54 4.15 16.92
C SER A 155 9.98 3.94 16.50
N GLN A 156 10.83 4.84 16.93
CA GLN A 156 12.28 4.71 16.81
C GLN A 156 12.90 5.16 18.12
N TRP A 157 13.75 4.29 18.69
CA TRP A 157 14.52 4.59 19.88
C TRP A 157 15.91 5.08 19.53
N THR A 158 16.46 5.96 20.36
CA THR A 158 17.83 6.49 20.24
C THR A 158 18.85 5.66 21.00
N ASN A 159 18.43 4.94 22.04
CA ASN A 159 19.19 3.94 22.73
C ASN A 159 19.00 2.60 22.00
N ASN A 160 20.03 1.81 21.86
CA ASN A 160 19.96 0.49 21.24
C ASN A 160 19.32 -0.50 22.24
N PRO A 161 18.01 -0.76 22.17
CA PRO A 161 17.39 -1.76 23.04
C PRO A 161 17.93 -3.14 22.72
N GLU A 162 17.90 -4.04 23.70
CA GLU A 162 18.34 -5.42 23.54
C GLU A 162 17.57 -6.14 22.44
N PRO A 163 18.25 -6.90 21.57
CA PRO A 163 17.60 -7.70 20.55
C PRO A 163 16.64 -8.73 21.14
N MET A 164 15.44 -8.87 20.54
CA MET A 164 14.41 -9.77 21.04
C MET A 164 14.29 -11.07 20.23
N TYR A 165 14.72 -11.01 18.98
CA TYR A 165 14.52 -12.08 18.00
C TYR A 165 15.84 -12.50 17.35
N GLY A 166 16.84 -12.85 18.16
CA GLY A 166 18.21 -13.07 17.70
C GLY A 166 18.86 -11.76 17.27
N GLU A 167 19.44 -11.72 16.08
CA GLU A 167 20.04 -10.50 15.52
C GLU A 167 19.09 -9.70 14.63
N CYS A 168 17.80 -10.08 14.57
CA CYS A 168 16.79 -9.30 13.86
C CYS A 168 16.59 -7.94 14.56
N GLU A 169 16.81 -6.85 13.84
CA GLU A 169 16.78 -5.47 14.38
C GLU A 169 15.38 -5.01 14.84
N THR A 170 14.33 -5.80 14.57
CA THR A 170 12.98 -5.43 14.98
C THR A 170 12.78 -5.66 16.47
N ILE A 171 12.23 -4.68 17.14
CA ILE A 171 11.99 -4.69 18.60
C ILE A 171 10.53 -4.35 18.87
N VAL A 172 9.93 -5.05 19.82
CA VAL A 172 8.56 -4.79 20.30
C VAL A 172 8.61 -4.48 21.80
N ASP A 173 8.27 -3.26 22.16
CA ASP A 173 8.13 -2.87 23.56
C ASP A 173 6.69 -3.08 24.02
N PHE A 174 6.47 -4.13 24.81
CA PHE A 174 5.14 -4.48 25.33
C PHE A 174 4.63 -3.50 26.39
N LYS A 175 5.53 -2.82 27.08
CA LYS A 175 5.17 -1.84 28.13
C LYS A 175 4.73 -0.52 27.49
N LEU A 176 5.51 -0.03 26.53
CA LEU A 176 5.21 1.20 25.80
C LEU A 176 4.18 0.98 24.68
N LYS A 177 3.87 -0.27 24.35
CA LYS A 177 3.01 -0.65 23.21
C LYS A 177 3.47 -0.02 21.89
N LYS A 178 4.76 -0.14 21.60
CA LYS A 178 5.41 0.38 20.41
C LYS A 178 6.28 -0.69 19.75
N ALA A 179 6.49 -0.56 18.46
CA ALA A 179 7.37 -1.42 17.69
C ALA A 179 8.37 -0.59 16.89
N GLN A 180 9.64 -0.96 16.93
CA GLN A 180 10.67 -0.41 16.06
C GLN A 180 11.00 -1.45 14.98
N PRO A 181 10.67 -1.21 13.72
CA PRO A 181 11.04 -2.11 12.63
C PRO A 181 12.52 -1.93 12.26
N ARG A 182 13.11 -2.95 11.61
CA ARG A 182 14.42 -2.83 10.99
C ARG A 182 14.47 -1.62 10.05
N LYS A 183 15.65 -1.03 9.88
CA LYS A 183 15.82 0.24 9.16
C LYS A 183 15.39 0.15 7.69
N GLU A 184 15.66 -0.98 7.01
CA GLU A 184 15.41 -1.17 5.58
C GLU A 184 13.92 -1.04 5.20
N VAL A 185 13.00 -1.24 6.15
CA VAL A 185 11.56 -1.19 5.87
C VAL A 185 10.86 0.05 6.44
N ARG A 186 11.58 0.96 7.08
CA ARG A 186 10.98 2.15 7.70
C ARG A 186 10.34 3.07 6.67
N GLY A 187 11.02 3.35 5.55
CA GLY A 187 10.47 4.17 4.47
C GLY A 187 9.24 3.53 3.83
N LEU A 188 9.30 2.24 3.57
CA LEU A 188 8.17 1.44 3.08
C LEU A 188 6.96 1.55 4.02
N ILE A 189 7.15 1.38 5.34
CA ILE A 189 6.09 1.50 6.35
C ILE A 189 5.48 2.90 6.33
N ALA A 190 6.30 3.94 6.23
CA ALA A 190 5.84 5.32 6.12
C ALA A 190 4.93 5.53 4.90
N ARG A 191 5.37 5.06 3.72
CA ARG A 191 4.62 5.18 2.46
C ARG A 191 3.29 4.42 2.46
N VAL A 192 3.22 3.30 3.17
CA VAL A 192 1.94 2.59 3.37
C VAL A 192 0.99 3.40 4.25
N HIS A 193 1.48 4.03 5.32
CA HIS A 193 0.65 4.90 6.15
C HIS A 193 0.13 6.11 5.39
N PHE A 194 0.96 6.75 4.57
CA PHE A 194 0.54 7.86 3.72
C PHE A 194 -0.49 7.44 2.66
N TYR A 195 -0.33 6.25 2.08
CA TYR A 195 -1.31 5.67 1.17
C TYR A 195 -2.66 5.46 1.85
N MET A 196 -2.67 4.80 3.01
CA MET A 196 -3.90 4.53 3.75
C MET A 196 -4.60 5.81 4.23
N GLU A 197 -3.82 6.84 4.58
CA GLU A 197 -4.39 8.14 4.89
C GLU A 197 -4.99 8.83 3.66
N LYS A 198 -4.25 8.86 2.53
CA LYS A 198 -4.70 9.51 1.29
C LYS A 198 -5.94 8.82 0.72
N THR A 199 -5.95 7.49 0.70
CA THR A 199 -7.01 6.69 0.07
C THR A 199 -8.26 6.57 0.93
N TYR A 200 -8.08 6.39 2.25
CA TYR A 200 -9.18 6.05 3.15
C TYR A 200 -9.39 7.04 4.30
N GLY A 201 -8.59 8.09 4.39
CA GLY A 201 -8.70 9.08 5.46
C GLY A 201 -8.27 8.56 6.84
N ILE A 202 -7.44 7.52 6.91
CA ILE A 202 -6.90 6.99 8.17
C ILE A 202 -5.90 7.98 8.75
N LYS A 203 -6.32 8.79 9.70
CA LYS A 203 -5.53 9.91 10.23
C LYS A 203 -4.30 9.45 11.01
N LEU A 204 -3.18 10.10 10.75
CA LEU A 204 -1.96 10.00 11.55
C LEU A 204 -1.97 11.04 12.67
N SER A 205 -1.44 10.68 13.84
CA SER A 205 -1.11 11.68 14.86
C SER A 205 0.01 12.60 14.37
N GLY A 206 0.11 13.80 14.92
CA GLY A 206 1.20 14.72 14.54
C GLY A 206 2.59 14.16 14.83
N GLN A 207 2.73 13.31 15.87
CA GLN A 207 3.99 12.63 16.18
C GLN A 207 4.33 11.53 15.17
N ASP A 208 3.34 10.67 14.84
CA ASP A 208 3.55 9.60 13.87
C ASP A 208 3.84 10.16 12.47
N ARG A 209 3.16 11.25 12.09
CA ARG A 209 3.42 11.95 10.82
C ARG A 209 4.87 12.41 10.73
N LYS A 210 5.38 13.12 11.73
CA LYS A 210 6.79 13.58 11.74
C LYS A 210 7.77 12.42 11.65
N LEU A 211 7.51 11.31 12.33
CA LEU A 211 8.33 10.12 12.25
C LEU A 211 8.33 9.52 10.84
N PHE A 212 7.16 9.38 10.25
CA PHE A 212 7.03 8.78 8.92
C PHE A 212 7.57 9.68 7.81
N GLU A 213 7.41 10.99 7.90
CA GLU A 213 8.06 11.95 6.98
C GLU A 213 9.59 11.86 7.05
N ALA A 214 10.15 11.72 8.25
CA ALA A 214 11.58 11.50 8.42
C ALA A 214 12.03 10.16 7.82
N TRP A 215 11.27 9.10 8.02
CA TRP A 215 11.57 7.77 7.46
C TRP A 215 11.47 7.74 5.94
N ASP A 216 10.43 8.35 5.34
CA ASP A 216 10.29 8.42 3.89
C ASP A 216 11.46 9.16 3.23
N LYS A 217 11.97 10.22 3.90
CA LYS A 217 13.13 10.97 3.44
C LYS A 217 14.44 10.21 3.61
N MET A 218 14.62 9.49 4.72
CA MET A 218 15.86 8.78 5.06
C MET A 218 16.02 7.46 4.33
N TYR A 219 14.92 6.81 3.97
CA TYR A 219 14.88 5.49 3.35
C TYR A 219 14.10 5.56 2.04
N PRO A 220 14.80 5.89 0.91
CA PRO A 220 14.16 6.07 -0.38
C PRO A 220 13.48 4.80 -0.88
N VAL A 221 12.61 4.95 -1.88
CA VAL A 221 11.94 3.83 -2.54
C VAL A 221 12.98 2.90 -3.15
N THR A 222 12.78 1.61 -2.99
CA THR A 222 13.63 0.56 -3.54
C THR A 222 13.00 -0.08 -4.77
N GLU A 223 13.83 -0.71 -5.63
CA GLU A 223 13.31 -1.47 -6.78
C GLU A 223 12.34 -2.59 -6.35
N LYS A 224 12.56 -3.21 -5.20
CA LYS A 224 11.61 -4.19 -4.64
C LYS A 224 10.24 -3.58 -4.32
N GLU A 225 10.18 -2.33 -3.86
CA GLU A 225 8.91 -1.64 -3.66
C GLU A 225 8.24 -1.29 -4.97
N CYS A 226 9.00 -0.84 -5.97
CA CYS A 226 8.48 -0.57 -7.30
C CYS A 226 7.91 -1.83 -7.96
N GLU A 227 8.65 -2.94 -7.91
CA GLU A 227 8.17 -4.22 -8.44
C GLU A 227 6.92 -4.72 -7.69
N ARG A 228 6.90 -4.57 -6.37
CA ARG A 228 5.71 -4.90 -5.58
C ARG A 228 4.51 -4.06 -5.99
N ASP A 229 4.67 -2.76 -6.17
CA ASP A 229 3.61 -1.84 -6.59
C ASP A 229 3.08 -2.22 -7.98
N ARG A 230 3.97 -2.50 -8.96
CA ARG A 230 3.60 -3.01 -10.30
C ARG A 230 2.78 -4.30 -10.23
N ARG A 231 3.15 -5.24 -9.34
CA ARG A 231 2.39 -6.49 -9.16
C ARG A 231 1.04 -6.27 -8.51
N ILE A 232 0.95 -5.35 -7.55
CA ILE A 232 -0.34 -4.97 -6.94
C ILE A 232 -1.23 -4.31 -7.99
N PHE A 233 -0.72 -3.39 -8.77
CA PHE A 233 -1.48 -2.76 -9.85
C PHE A 233 -2.12 -3.78 -10.79
N LYS A 234 -1.37 -4.81 -11.22
CA LYS A 234 -1.91 -5.89 -12.07
C LYS A 234 -3.03 -6.71 -11.40
N VAL A 235 -3.13 -6.69 -10.09
CA VAL A 235 -4.10 -7.49 -9.32
C VAL A 235 -5.23 -6.65 -8.76
N GLN A 236 -4.93 -5.48 -8.20
CA GLN A 236 -5.88 -4.58 -7.53
C GLN A 236 -6.33 -3.43 -8.45
N GLY A 237 -5.46 -2.95 -9.34
CA GLY A 237 -5.79 -1.92 -10.34
C GLY A 237 -5.48 -0.49 -9.89
N ASP A 238 -4.75 -0.31 -8.80
CA ASP A 238 -4.27 0.99 -8.36
C ASP A 238 -2.82 0.94 -7.89
N HIS A 239 -2.19 2.10 -7.87
CA HIS A 239 -0.82 2.30 -7.39
C HIS A 239 -0.80 2.96 -6.01
N ASN A 240 0.24 2.67 -5.23
CA ASN A 240 0.61 3.55 -4.12
C ASN A 240 1.37 4.76 -4.70
N PRO A 241 0.79 5.98 -4.75
CA PRO A 241 1.42 7.13 -5.38
C PRO A 241 2.73 7.53 -4.69
N PHE A 242 2.88 7.24 -3.38
CA PHE A 242 4.11 7.52 -2.64
C PHE A 242 5.27 6.57 -3.01
N VAL A 243 4.98 5.49 -3.74
CA VAL A 243 5.96 4.57 -4.33
C VAL A 243 6.08 4.85 -5.81
N PHE A 244 4.97 4.73 -6.56
CA PHE A 244 4.91 4.80 -8.01
C PHE A 244 5.56 6.06 -8.58
N GLU A 245 5.30 7.24 -7.97
CA GLU A 245 5.85 8.51 -8.42
C GLU A 245 7.39 8.60 -8.33
N LYS A 246 8.00 7.73 -7.52
CA LYS A 246 9.44 7.68 -7.26
C LYS A 246 10.15 6.54 -7.99
N CYS A 247 9.43 5.69 -8.73
CA CYS A 247 10.01 4.61 -9.54
C CYS A 247 10.54 5.17 -10.87
N GLU A 248 11.72 4.70 -11.32
CA GLU A 248 12.36 5.16 -12.56
C GLU A 248 11.62 4.65 -13.80
N ASP A 249 11.18 3.41 -13.78
CA ASP A 249 10.45 2.80 -14.90
C ASP A 249 8.94 2.95 -14.71
N LYS A 250 8.42 4.14 -15.04
CA LYS A 250 6.98 4.33 -15.21
C LYS A 250 6.57 3.75 -16.57
N PRO A 251 5.49 2.95 -16.65
CA PRO A 251 4.98 2.46 -17.92
C PRO A 251 4.47 3.59 -18.80
#